data_f3489ecc8ff5c83d5694c0883f628089
#
_entry.id   f3489ecc8ff5c83d5694c0883f628089
#
_cell.length_a   1.000
_cell.length_b   1.000
_cell.length_c   1.000
_cell.angle_alpha   90.00
_cell.angle_beta   90.00
_cell.angle_gamma   90.00
#
_symmetry.space_group_name_H-M   'P 1'
#
loop_
_entity.id
_entity.type
_entity.pdbx_description
1 polymer ?
#
loop_
_entity_poly.entity_id
_entity_poly.type
_entity_poly.pdbx_seq_one_letter_code
_entity_poly.pdbx_strand_id
1 'polypeptide(L)'
;ISKEWAQSMIDDWGRDNDWVRVNVLGLFPRAGEDKLLGPGDVMLAEQRDAPRAAFVEEAIVWGLDVARFGSDASVLRKRQGPIAFRGYTFRNLDGVKLANRVSLIIQRDMLDGARRPDALVVDQTGVGASAFDHLKLLGWGDVIIGCDFGESADDAERFADKRAEMWWRMAKWTKTVGCLPSNSAVLGGELCAPTFKFAKRGKHTAFVLESKDDMKARGVGSPDDADALAMTFYSDLWMRRNYVPEHAAGAATRHVTDA
;
A
#
# COMPACT_ATOMS: atom_id res chain seq x y z
N ILE A 1 -12.25 23.15 -15.14
CA ILE A 1 -11.19 22.62 -14.24
C ILE A 1 -10.58 23.82 -13.56
N SER A 2 -10.60 23.87 -12.20
CA SER A 2 -9.95 24.98 -11.48
C SER A 2 -8.42 24.84 -11.56
N LYS A 3 -7.70 25.97 -11.41
CA LYS A 3 -6.23 25.95 -11.41
C LYS A 3 -5.70 25.18 -10.18
N GLU A 4 -6.37 25.32 -9.06
CA GLU A 4 -6.02 24.65 -7.80
C GLU A 4 -6.14 23.13 -7.94
N TRP A 5 -7.21 22.65 -8.57
CA TRP A 5 -7.40 21.22 -8.83
C TRP A 5 -6.33 20.70 -9.81
N ALA A 6 -6.04 21.45 -10.88
CA ALA A 6 -5.02 21.08 -11.85
C ALA A 6 -3.63 21.01 -11.20
N GLN A 7 -3.30 21.96 -10.31
CA GLN A 7 -2.04 21.96 -9.58
C GLN A 7 -1.96 20.79 -8.61
N SER A 8 -3.03 20.50 -7.85
CA SER A 8 -3.09 19.32 -6.97
C SER A 8 -2.83 18.02 -7.75
N MET A 9 -3.39 17.87 -8.94
CA MET A 9 -3.15 16.69 -9.78
C MET A 9 -1.69 16.61 -10.24
N ILE A 10 -1.06 17.74 -10.57
CA ILE A 10 0.37 17.79 -10.93
C ILE A 10 1.26 17.46 -9.74
N ASP A 11 0.93 17.97 -8.55
CA ASP A 11 1.69 17.75 -7.33
C ASP A 11 1.60 16.29 -6.86
N ASP A 12 0.41 15.70 -6.97
CA ASP A 12 0.15 14.32 -6.56
C ASP A 12 0.70 13.28 -7.53
N TRP A 13 0.64 13.54 -8.84
CA TRP A 13 0.91 12.55 -9.89
C TRP A 13 2.19 12.80 -10.66
N GLY A 14 2.72 14.00 -10.57
CA GLY A 14 3.82 14.47 -11.40
C GLY A 14 3.34 14.95 -12.78
N ARG A 15 4.03 15.97 -13.28
CA ARG A 15 3.72 16.60 -14.58
C ARG A 15 3.86 15.64 -15.77
N ASP A 16 4.68 14.62 -15.63
CA ASP A 16 4.98 13.62 -16.66
C ASP A 16 4.07 12.40 -16.64
N ASN A 17 3.18 12.29 -15.65
CA ASN A 17 2.16 11.24 -15.61
C ASN A 17 1.23 11.37 -16.82
N ASP A 18 0.96 10.28 -17.54
CA ASP A 18 0.20 10.30 -18.78
C ASP A 18 -1.23 10.80 -18.60
N TRP A 19 -1.87 10.51 -17.47
CA TRP A 19 -3.19 11.04 -17.18
C TRP A 19 -3.16 12.57 -16.99
N VAL A 20 -2.16 13.10 -16.25
CA VAL A 20 -1.94 14.55 -16.09
C VAL A 20 -1.65 15.18 -17.42
N ARG A 21 -0.81 14.54 -18.25
CA ARG A 21 -0.52 15.02 -19.61
C ARG A 21 -1.78 15.16 -20.44
N VAL A 22 -2.64 14.14 -20.45
CA VAL A 22 -3.86 14.13 -21.27
C VAL A 22 -4.95 15.03 -20.71
N ASN A 23 -5.28 14.88 -19.43
CA ASN A 23 -6.50 15.44 -18.84
C ASN A 23 -6.29 16.81 -18.18
N VAL A 24 -5.07 17.15 -17.80
CA VAL A 24 -4.71 18.43 -17.16
C VAL A 24 -3.96 19.34 -18.12
N LEU A 25 -2.96 18.80 -18.83
CA LEU A 25 -2.08 19.58 -19.69
C LEU A 25 -2.49 19.58 -21.17
N GLY A 26 -3.45 18.72 -21.57
CA GLY A 26 -3.87 18.59 -22.97
C GLY A 26 -2.76 18.05 -23.91
N LEU A 27 -1.80 17.32 -23.37
CA LEU A 27 -0.68 16.72 -24.11
C LEU A 27 -0.98 15.27 -24.47
N PHE A 28 -0.34 14.75 -25.52
CA PHE A 28 -0.43 13.32 -25.84
C PHE A 28 0.24 12.47 -24.74
N PRO A 29 -0.31 11.25 -24.45
CA PRO A 29 0.35 10.32 -23.53
C PRO A 29 1.71 9.92 -24.07
N ARG A 30 2.64 9.61 -23.20
CA ARG A 30 3.88 8.91 -23.57
C ARG A 30 3.49 7.44 -23.70
N ALA A 31 3.56 6.88 -24.88
CA ALA A 31 3.03 5.55 -25.18
C ALA A 31 3.34 4.51 -24.09
N GLY A 32 2.31 3.93 -23.47
CA GLY A 32 2.36 2.59 -22.88
C GLY A 32 2.18 2.42 -21.39
N GLU A 33 1.77 3.40 -20.55
CA GLU A 33 1.78 3.14 -19.12
C GLU A 33 0.49 3.49 -18.37
N ASP A 34 -0.44 2.51 -18.41
CA ASP A 34 -1.51 2.36 -17.41
C ASP A 34 -0.98 1.74 -16.09
N LYS A 35 0.31 1.90 -15.77
CA LYS A 35 0.97 1.29 -14.63
C LYS A 35 1.14 2.27 -13.48
N LEU A 36 0.70 1.86 -12.28
CA LEU A 36 0.85 2.67 -11.08
C LEU A 36 2.32 2.74 -10.64
N LEU A 37 3.03 1.62 -10.75
CA LEU A 37 4.46 1.47 -10.50
C LEU A 37 5.14 0.81 -11.69
N GLY A 38 6.29 1.33 -12.07
CA GLY A 38 7.16 0.72 -13.08
C GLY A 38 8.36 -0.01 -12.45
N PRO A 39 9.07 -0.88 -13.23
CA PRO A 39 10.26 -1.57 -12.74
C PRO A 39 11.35 -0.63 -12.20
N GLY A 40 11.47 0.57 -12.77
CA GLY A 40 12.41 1.59 -12.30
C GLY A 40 12.08 2.10 -10.91
N ASP A 41 10.79 2.31 -10.58
CA ASP A 41 10.36 2.73 -9.24
C ASP A 41 10.69 1.68 -8.19
N VAL A 42 10.45 0.40 -8.51
CA VAL A 42 10.74 -0.74 -7.63
C VAL A 42 12.24 -0.87 -7.42
N MET A 43 13.04 -0.82 -8.48
CA MET A 43 14.50 -0.90 -8.40
C MET A 43 15.07 0.22 -7.53
N LEU A 44 14.61 1.45 -7.69
CA LEU A 44 15.04 2.57 -6.86
C LEU A 44 14.64 2.36 -5.39
N ALA A 45 13.45 1.82 -5.12
CA ALA A 45 13.00 1.53 -3.76
C ALA A 45 13.80 0.38 -3.11
N GLU A 46 14.24 -0.62 -3.87
CA GLU A 46 15.12 -1.70 -3.38
C GLU A 46 16.55 -1.22 -3.11
N GLN A 47 17.00 -0.16 -3.81
CA GLN A 47 18.32 0.42 -3.64
C GLN A 47 18.39 1.47 -2.52
N ARG A 48 17.23 1.98 -2.06
CA ARG A 48 17.23 2.94 -0.95
C ARG A 48 17.70 2.28 0.33
N ASP A 49 18.59 2.97 1.03
CA ASP A 49 19.01 2.59 2.38
C ASP A 49 18.26 3.44 3.41
N ALA A 50 17.70 2.76 4.39
CA ALA A 50 17.05 3.40 5.51
C ALA A 50 17.59 2.78 6.81
N PRO A 51 18.47 3.48 7.54
CA PRO A 51 19.02 2.97 8.78
C PRO A 51 17.90 2.74 9.78
N ARG A 52 17.62 1.46 10.07
CA ARG A 52 16.50 1.03 10.92
C ARG A 52 16.45 1.77 12.27
N ALA A 53 17.61 2.08 12.82
CA ALA A 53 17.71 2.83 14.08
C ALA A 53 17.06 4.21 14.05
N ALA A 54 17.01 4.86 12.87
CA ALA A 54 16.36 6.17 12.72
C ALA A 54 14.82 6.09 12.75
N PHE A 55 14.24 4.90 12.58
CA PHE A 55 12.81 4.73 12.43
C PHE A 55 12.18 3.83 13.51
N VAL A 56 12.87 3.62 14.64
CA VAL A 56 12.39 2.76 15.74
C VAL A 56 11.08 3.26 16.35
N GLU A 57 10.83 4.57 16.30
CA GLU A 57 9.62 5.19 16.82
C GLU A 57 8.47 5.23 15.81
N GLU A 58 8.73 4.94 14.55
CA GLU A 58 7.69 4.90 13.53
C GLU A 58 6.71 3.75 13.75
N ALA A 59 5.47 3.94 13.28
CA ALA A 59 4.43 2.95 13.42
C ALA A 59 4.80 1.63 12.73
N ILE A 60 4.58 0.52 13.44
CA ILE A 60 4.72 -0.84 12.93
C ILE A 60 3.34 -1.31 12.48
N VAL A 61 3.14 -1.44 11.19
CA VAL A 61 1.89 -1.89 10.59
C VAL A 61 2.11 -3.21 9.86
N TRP A 62 1.25 -4.16 10.14
CA TRP A 62 1.23 -5.45 9.46
C TRP A 62 0.00 -5.54 8.57
N GLY A 63 0.14 -6.13 7.38
CA GLY A 63 -0.95 -6.42 6.46
C GLY A 63 -1.01 -7.92 6.18
N LEU A 64 -2.18 -8.52 6.33
CA LEU A 64 -2.45 -9.94 6.09
C LEU A 64 -3.51 -10.08 4.99
N ASP A 65 -3.08 -10.40 3.78
CA ASP A 65 -3.97 -10.83 2.69
C ASP A 65 -4.27 -12.33 2.87
N VAL A 66 -5.55 -12.67 3.00
CA VAL A 66 -5.99 -14.04 3.31
C VAL A 66 -6.56 -14.69 2.07
N ALA A 67 -5.84 -15.68 1.53
CA ALA A 67 -6.31 -16.46 0.40
C ALA A 67 -7.27 -17.58 0.82
N ARG A 68 -8.19 -17.92 -0.08
CA ARG A 68 -9.00 -19.15 0.02
C ARG A 68 -8.14 -20.38 -0.26
N PHE A 69 -8.63 -21.55 0.14
CA PHE A 69 -8.00 -22.82 -0.26
C PHE A 69 -7.88 -22.91 -1.79
N GLY A 70 -6.68 -23.23 -2.29
CA GLY A 70 -6.42 -23.35 -3.71
C GLY A 70 -4.99 -22.96 -4.09
N SER A 71 -4.83 -22.41 -5.28
CA SER A 71 -3.54 -21.95 -5.82
C SER A 71 -3.01 -20.69 -5.17
N ASP A 72 -3.89 -19.85 -4.61
CA ASP A 72 -3.55 -18.57 -4.03
C ASP A 72 -2.89 -18.74 -2.64
N ALA A 73 -2.03 -17.82 -2.26
CA ALA A 73 -1.31 -17.87 -1.00
C ALA A 73 -1.75 -16.74 -0.07
N SER A 74 -1.92 -17.02 1.22
CA SER A 74 -2.03 -15.96 2.22
C SER A 74 -0.66 -15.34 2.44
N VAL A 75 -0.59 -14.01 2.51
CA VAL A 75 0.66 -13.28 2.67
C VAL A 75 0.58 -12.31 3.83
N LEU A 76 1.65 -12.30 4.64
CA LEU A 76 1.83 -11.37 5.75
C LEU A 76 3.00 -10.45 5.44
N ARG A 77 2.74 -9.14 5.41
CA ARG A 77 3.76 -8.09 5.25
C ARG A 77 3.83 -7.19 6.46
N LYS A 78 5.04 -6.70 6.75
CA LYS A 78 5.31 -5.74 7.82
C LYS A 78 5.98 -4.51 7.24
N ARG A 79 5.55 -3.34 7.69
CA ARG A 79 6.15 -2.05 7.38
C ARG A 79 6.39 -1.26 8.68
N GLN A 80 7.51 -0.54 8.75
CA GLN A 80 7.81 0.41 9.82
C GLN A 80 8.35 1.69 9.18
N GLY A 81 7.60 2.76 9.25
CA GLY A 81 7.94 4.00 8.55
C GLY A 81 8.23 3.77 7.06
N PRO A 82 9.44 4.13 6.59
CA PRO A 82 9.84 3.92 5.19
C PRO A 82 10.28 2.50 4.88
N ILE A 83 10.39 1.59 5.84
CA ILE A 83 10.98 0.26 5.64
C ILE A 83 9.89 -0.80 5.49
N ALA A 84 9.83 -1.47 4.34
CA ALA A 84 9.11 -2.74 4.18
C ALA A 84 10.04 -3.91 4.49
N PHE A 85 9.54 -4.88 5.23
CA PHE A 85 10.28 -6.08 5.59
C PHE A 85 9.93 -7.24 4.64
N ARG A 86 10.75 -8.30 4.63
CA ARG A 86 10.42 -9.53 3.92
C ARG A 86 9.10 -10.09 4.43
N GLY A 87 8.26 -10.56 3.50
CA GLY A 87 6.98 -11.17 3.81
C GLY A 87 7.08 -12.63 4.18
N TYR A 88 5.98 -13.13 4.71
CA TYR A 88 5.75 -14.56 4.96
C TYR A 88 4.60 -15.02 4.07
N THR A 89 4.82 -16.10 3.35
CA THR A 89 3.83 -16.70 2.46
C THR A 89 3.35 -18.03 3.06
N PHE A 90 2.04 -18.20 3.12
CA PHE A 90 1.40 -19.40 3.68
C PHE A 90 0.51 -20.05 2.63
N ARG A 91 0.55 -21.36 2.53
CA ARG A 91 -0.29 -22.15 1.64
C ARG A 91 -1.03 -23.22 2.41
N ASN A 92 -2.23 -23.53 1.98
CA ASN A 92 -3.03 -24.64 2.53
C ASN A 92 -3.30 -24.53 4.04
N LEU A 93 -3.45 -23.30 4.58
CA LEU A 93 -3.85 -23.07 5.95
C LEU A 93 -5.32 -22.62 5.98
N ASP A 94 -6.09 -23.19 6.92
CA ASP A 94 -7.38 -22.60 7.31
C ASP A 94 -7.16 -21.32 8.14
N GLY A 95 -8.22 -20.52 8.31
CA GLY A 95 -8.11 -19.25 9.03
C GLY A 95 -7.59 -19.37 10.46
N VAL A 96 -7.95 -20.44 11.16
CA VAL A 96 -7.49 -20.70 12.55
C VAL A 96 -6.00 -21.00 12.58
N LYS A 97 -5.53 -21.89 11.70
CA LYS A 97 -4.09 -22.21 11.59
C LYS A 97 -3.27 -21.01 11.15
N LEU A 98 -3.80 -20.24 10.21
CA LEU A 98 -3.17 -19.01 9.74
C LEU A 98 -3.03 -18.00 10.89
N ALA A 99 -4.11 -17.74 11.64
CA ALA A 99 -4.10 -16.83 12.78
C ALA A 99 -3.07 -17.25 13.86
N ASN A 100 -3.03 -18.55 14.19
CA ASN A 100 -2.02 -19.07 15.11
C ASN A 100 -0.60 -18.82 14.58
N ARG A 101 -0.36 -19.05 13.29
CA ARG A 101 0.96 -18.85 12.68
C ARG A 101 1.37 -17.39 12.69
N VAL A 102 0.46 -16.49 12.36
CA VAL A 102 0.67 -15.03 12.41
C VAL A 102 0.98 -14.58 13.83
N SER A 103 0.18 -15.02 14.80
CA SER A 103 0.41 -14.72 16.24
C SER A 103 1.80 -15.14 16.70
N LEU A 104 2.23 -16.35 16.35
CA LEU A 104 3.57 -16.86 16.71
C LEU A 104 4.69 -16.03 16.06
N ILE A 105 4.52 -15.57 14.81
CA ILE A 105 5.52 -14.73 14.15
C ILE A 105 5.64 -13.39 14.87
N ILE A 106 4.53 -12.75 15.21
CA ILE A 106 4.53 -11.47 15.94
C ILE A 106 5.18 -11.65 17.31
N GLN A 107 4.80 -12.69 18.06
CA GLN A 107 5.38 -12.99 19.36
C GLN A 107 6.89 -13.24 19.28
N ARG A 108 7.35 -13.98 18.27
CA ARG A 108 8.78 -14.20 18.03
C ARG A 108 9.51 -12.89 17.73
N ASP A 109 8.97 -12.05 16.84
CA ASP A 109 9.55 -10.74 16.55
C ASP A 109 9.69 -9.90 17.83
N MET A 110 8.69 -9.95 18.74
CA MET A 110 8.73 -9.23 20.01
C MET A 110 9.79 -9.81 20.97
N LEU A 111 9.96 -11.13 21.01
CA LEU A 111 11.03 -11.77 21.78
C LEU A 111 12.41 -11.41 21.25
N ASP A 112 12.54 -11.22 19.94
CA ASP A 112 13.76 -10.77 19.27
C ASP A 112 13.98 -9.22 19.39
N GLY A 113 13.18 -8.55 20.24
CA GLY A 113 13.32 -7.12 20.58
C GLY A 113 12.53 -6.16 19.70
N ALA A 114 11.65 -6.62 18.81
CA ALA A 114 10.73 -5.74 18.11
C ALA A 114 9.62 -5.25 19.04
N ARG A 115 9.15 -4.02 18.80
CA ARG A 115 7.94 -3.53 19.48
C ARG A 115 6.69 -4.29 18.99
N ARG A 116 5.66 -4.31 19.83
CA ARG A 116 4.33 -4.76 19.44
C ARG A 116 3.83 -3.97 18.22
N PRO A 117 3.11 -4.59 17.27
CA PRO A 117 2.49 -3.86 16.17
C PRO A 117 1.54 -2.77 16.66
N ASP A 118 1.57 -1.62 16.01
CA ASP A 118 0.59 -0.55 16.21
C ASP A 118 -0.73 -0.89 15.50
N ALA A 119 -0.67 -1.66 14.40
CA ALA A 119 -1.83 -2.22 13.71
C ALA A 119 -1.50 -3.52 12.98
N LEU A 120 -2.49 -4.41 12.92
CA LEU A 120 -2.53 -5.61 12.09
C LEU A 120 -3.80 -5.55 11.24
N VAL A 121 -3.64 -5.17 9.97
CA VAL A 121 -4.74 -5.06 9.01
C VAL A 121 -4.95 -6.41 8.34
N VAL A 122 -6.15 -6.95 8.42
CA VAL A 122 -6.49 -8.30 7.93
C VAL A 122 -7.62 -8.19 6.92
N ASP A 123 -7.43 -8.78 5.73
CA ASP A 123 -8.57 -9.00 4.83
C ASP A 123 -9.58 -9.89 5.53
N GLN A 124 -10.75 -9.31 5.85
CA GLN A 124 -11.83 -10.02 6.55
C GLN A 124 -12.86 -10.62 5.60
N THR A 125 -12.66 -10.56 4.28
CA THR A 125 -13.60 -11.10 3.33
C THR A 125 -13.53 -12.62 3.26
N GLY A 126 -14.68 -13.28 3.20
CA GLY A 126 -14.77 -14.75 3.05
C GLY A 126 -14.02 -15.52 4.14
N VAL A 127 -12.95 -16.23 3.76
CA VAL A 127 -12.14 -17.06 4.69
C VAL A 127 -11.37 -16.21 5.69
N GLY A 128 -11.05 -14.97 5.34
CA GLY A 128 -10.34 -14.04 6.21
C GLY A 128 -11.08 -13.71 7.49
N ALA A 129 -12.42 -13.74 7.50
CA ALA A 129 -13.22 -13.52 8.70
C ALA A 129 -12.84 -14.48 9.85
N SER A 130 -12.59 -15.76 9.54
CA SER A 130 -12.20 -16.72 10.58
C SER A 130 -10.79 -16.46 11.14
N ALA A 131 -9.86 -16.00 10.30
CA ALA A 131 -8.53 -15.59 10.76
C ALA A 131 -8.60 -14.33 11.63
N PHE A 132 -9.41 -13.35 11.22
CA PHE A 132 -9.65 -12.12 11.95
C PHE A 132 -10.24 -12.39 13.34
N ASP A 133 -11.30 -13.18 13.43
CA ASP A 133 -11.94 -13.50 14.71
C ASP A 133 -11.00 -14.30 15.62
N HIS A 134 -10.25 -15.25 15.07
CA HIS A 134 -9.33 -16.05 15.86
C HIS A 134 -8.13 -15.23 16.37
N LEU A 135 -7.62 -14.27 15.60
CA LEU A 135 -6.59 -13.34 16.06
C LEU A 135 -7.07 -12.48 17.23
N LYS A 136 -8.36 -12.07 17.24
CA LYS A 136 -8.94 -11.41 18.42
C LYS A 136 -8.91 -12.30 19.66
N LEU A 137 -9.28 -13.58 19.51
CA LEU A 137 -9.25 -14.55 20.62
C LEU A 137 -7.81 -14.79 21.13
N LEU A 138 -6.80 -14.67 20.27
CA LEU A 138 -5.38 -14.78 20.64
C LEU A 138 -4.81 -13.52 21.32
N GLY A 139 -5.64 -12.50 21.60
CA GLY A 139 -5.25 -11.30 22.34
C GLY A 139 -4.76 -10.14 21.46
N TRP A 140 -5.02 -10.17 20.14
CA TRP A 140 -4.65 -9.09 19.22
C TRP A 140 -5.80 -8.10 18.95
N GLY A 141 -6.90 -8.19 19.68
CA GLY A 141 -8.13 -7.43 19.43
C GLY A 141 -7.99 -5.91 19.45
N ASP A 142 -7.00 -5.39 20.17
CA ASP A 142 -6.72 -3.95 20.32
C ASP A 142 -5.89 -3.37 19.16
N VAL A 143 -5.23 -4.20 18.37
CA VAL A 143 -4.40 -3.77 17.23
C VAL A 143 -4.93 -4.27 15.89
N ILE A 144 -5.90 -5.21 15.90
CA ILE A 144 -6.42 -5.77 14.66
C ILE A 144 -7.46 -4.85 14.02
N ILE A 145 -7.34 -4.67 12.70
CA ILE A 145 -8.26 -3.88 11.86
C ILE A 145 -8.72 -4.79 10.73
N GLY A 146 -10.04 -4.92 10.57
CA GLY A 146 -10.62 -5.60 9.42
C GLY A 146 -10.59 -4.69 8.19
N CYS A 147 -10.22 -5.25 7.06
CA CYS A 147 -10.23 -4.58 5.76
C CYS A 147 -11.13 -5.34 4.79
N ASP A 148 -11.95 -4.62 4.06
CA ASP A 148 -12.61 -5.11 2.85
C ASP A 148 -12.07 -4.28 1.68
N PHE A 149 -11.44 -4.92 0.71
CA PHE A 149 -10.90 -4.22 -0.45
C PHE A 149 -11.96 -3.46 -1.26
N GLY A 150 -13.20 -3.95 -1.25
CA GLY A 150 -14.35 -3.36 -1.95
C GLY A 150 -15.07 -2.27 -1.17
N GLU A 151 -14.72 -2.02 0.09
CA GLU A 151 -15.36 -0.97 0.87
C GLU A 151 -15.06 0.43 0.33
N SER A 152 -15.84 1.41 0.76
CA SER A 152 -15.67 2.81 0.35
C SER A 152 -14.30 3.32 0.78
N ALA A 153 -13.60 4.00 -0.13
CA ALA A 153 -12.38 4.72 0.19
C ALA A 153 -12.66 5.84 1.21
N ASP A 154 -11.66 6.25 1.99
CA ASP A 154 -11.76 7.43 2.85
C ASP A 154 -11.99 8.70 2.00
N ASP A 155 -11.32 8.78 0.85
CA ASP A 155 -11.53 9.82 -0.17
C ASP A 155 -12.28 9.21 -1.38
N ALA A 156 -13.59 9.03 -1.21
CA ALA A 156 -14.46 8.44 -2.25
C ALA A 156 -14.64 9.33 -3.51
N GLU A 157 -14.23 10.59 -3.46
CA GLU A 157 -14.21 11.47 -4.64
C GLU A 157 -13.03 11.13 -5.56
N ARG A 158 -11.91 10.72 -5.00
CA ARG A 158 -10.67 10.41 -5.72
C ARG A 158 -10.48 8.93 -6.04
N PHE A 159 -10.96 8.03 -5.19
CA PHE A 159 -10.72 6.59 -5.31
C PHE A 159 -12.01 5.80 -5.43
N ALA A 160 -11.97 4.77 -6.25
CA ALA A 160 -13.13 3.93 -6.51
C ALA A 160 -13.54 3.07 -5.32
N ASP A 161 -12.57 2.59 -4.57
CA ASP A 161 -12.70 1.70 -3.43
C ASP A 161 -11.46 1.79 -2.54
N LYS A 162 -11.48 1.08 -1.42
CA LYS A 162 -10.40 1.07 -0.44
C LYS A 162 -9.11 0.47 -0.98
N ARG A 163 -9.20 -0.57 -1.83
CA ARG A 163 -8.01 -1.16 -2.45
C ARG A 163 -7.29 -0.16 -3.34
N ALA A 164 -8.02 0.60 -4.15
CA ALA A 164 -7.46 1.64 -5.01
C ALA A 164 -6.74 2.72 -4.20
N GLU A 165 -7.32 3.15 -3.07
CA GLU A 165 -6.72 4.13 -2.17
C GLU A 165 -5.44 3.62 -1.50
N MET A 166 -5.45 2.39 -0.96
CA MET A 166 -4.28 1.75 -0.35
C MET A 166 -3.12 1.61 -1.34
N TRP A 167 -3.42 1.13 -2.55
CA TRP A 167 -2.44 0.99 -3.61
C TRP A 167 -1.85 2.34 -4.05
N TRP A 168 -2.68 3.36 -4.14
CA TRP A 168 -2.23 4.71 -4.43
C TRP A 168 -1.25 5.22 -3.37
N ARG A 169 -1.61 5.13 -2.09
CA ARG A 169 -0.77 5.52 -0.96
C ARG A 169 0.56 4.76 -0.96
N MET A 170 0.51 3.44 -1.16
CA MET A 170 1.69 2.59 -1.28
C MET A 170 2.58 3.00 -2.45
N ALA A 171 2.01 3.28 -3.62
CA ALA A 171 2.78 3.67 -4.79
C ALA A 171 3.48 5.03 -4.60
N LYS A 172 2.78 6.00 -4.00
CA LYS A 172 3.39 7.29 -3.65
C LYS A 172 4.56 7.09 -2.68
N TRP A 173 4.38 6.28 -1.66
CA TRP A 173 5.42 5.90 -0.70
C TRP A 173 6.60 5.20 -1.40
N THR A 174 6.35 4.22 -2.27
CA THR A 174 7.39 3.51 -3.03
C THR A 174 8.22 4.45 -3.89
N LYS A 175 7.57 5.41 -4.58
CA LYS A 175 8.26 6.40 -5.44
C LYS A 175 9.10 7.41 -4.68
N THR A 176 8.75 7.69 -3.41
CA THR A 176 9.38 8.77 -2.65
C THR A 176 10.39 8.27 -1.62
N VAL A 177 9.93 7.55 -0.60
CA VAL A 177 10.72 7.22 0.60
C VAL A 177 10.81 5.73 0.87
N GLY A 178 9.96 4.93 0.24
CA GLY A 178 9.84 3.50 0.51
C GLY A 178 11.13 2.75 0.24
N CYS A 179 11.55 1.94 1.20
CA CYS A 179 12.67 1.00 1.08
C CYS A 179 12.08 -0.41 1.01
N LEU A 180 12.18 -1.04 -0.14
CA LEU A 180 11.74 -2.40 -0.36
C LEU A 180 12.86 -3.39 -0.04
N PRO A 181 12.53 -4.61 0.42
CA PRO A 181 13.55 -5.64 0.64
C PRO A 181 14.20 -6.03 -0.69
N SER A 182 15.52 -6.04 -0.74
CA SER A 182 16.28 -6.47 -1.91
C SER A 182 15.98 -7.93 -2.27
N ASN A 183 16.09 -8.26 -3.56
CA ASN A 183 15.86 -9.60 -4.10
C ASN A 183 14.44 -10.16 -3.85
N SER A 184 13.45 -9.30 -3.86
CA SER A 184 12.02 -9.67 -3.75
C SER A 184 11.37 -9.70 -5.13
N ALA A 185 11.83 -10.58 -6.03
CA ALA A 185 11.36 -10.65 -7.41
C ALA A 185 9.83 -10.84 -7.52
N VAL A 186 9.22 -11.60 -6.61
CA VAL A 186 7.76 -11.79 -6.56
C VAL A 186 7.09 -10.47 -6.25
N LEU A 187 7.45 -9.82 -5.16
CA LEU A 187 6.87 -8.52 -4.79
C LEU A 187 7.09 -7.46 -5.89
N GLY A 188 8.29 -7.38 -6.44
CA GLY A 188 8.60 -6.42 -7.51
C GLY A 188 7.75 -6.64 -8.76
N GLY A 189 7.55 -7.90 -9.16
CA GLY A 189 6.66 -8.27 -10.26
C GLY A 189 5.21 -7.90 -9.99
N GLU A 190 4.70 -8.21 -8.79
CA GLU A 190 3.34 -7.92 -8.38
C GLU A 190 3.06 -6.42 -8.24
N LEU A 191 4.01 -5.63 -7.74
CA LEU A 191 3.90 -4.17 -7.65
C LEU A 191 3.74 -3.51 -9.03
N CYS A 192 4.37 -4.08 -10.07
CA CYS A 192 4.29 -3.59 -11.45
C CYS A 192 3.13 -4.22 -12.25
N ALA A 193 2.42 -5.19 -11.69
CA ALA A 193 1.45 -5.98 -12.43
C ALA A 193 0.13 -5.23 -12.70
N PRO A 194 -0.57 -4.63 -11.72
CA PRO A 194 -1.85 -3.98 -11.95
C PRO A 194 -1.75 -2.78 -12.87
N THR A 195 -2.79 -2.58 -13.66
CA THR A 195 -3.05 -1.33 -14.39
C THR A 195 -4.05 -0.47 -13.63
N PHE A 196 -4.18 0.76 -14.03
CA PHE A 196 -5.22 1.65 -13.50
C PHE A 196 -5.89 2.43 -14.61
N LYS A 197 -7.06 2.97 -14.30
CA LYS A 197 -7.76 3.91 -15.17
C LYS A 197 -8.46 4.98 -14.32
N PHE A 198 -8.85 6.06 -14.98
CA PHE A 198 -9.77 7.02 -14.41
C PHE A 198 -11.16 6.78 -15.00
N ALA A 199 -12.14 6.60 -14.12
CA ALA A 199 -13.52 6.40 -14.55
C ALA A 199 -14.43 7.45 -13.93
N LYS A 200 -15.41 7.89 -14.70
CA LYS A 200 -16.43 8.84 -14.23
C LYS A 200 -17.36 8.11 -13.25
N ARG A 201 -17.48 8.63 -12.04
CA ARG A 201 -18.42 8.19 -11.00
C ARG A 201 -19.28 9.38 -10.57
N GLY A 202 -20.50 9.43 -11.07
CA GLY A 202 -21.39 10.58 -10.82
C GLY A 202 -20.78 11.89 -11.31
N LYS A 203 -20.50 12.81 -10.39
CA LYS A 203 -19.91 14.13 -10.69
C LYS A 203 -18.38 14.15 -10.68
N HIS A 204 -17.74 13.10 -10.19
CA HIS A 204 -16.28 13.01 -9.99
C HIS A 204 -15.64 12.02 -10.97
N THR A 205 -14.34 12.14 -11.15
CA THR A 205 -13.53 11.17 -11.87
C THR A 205 -12.62 10.50 -10.86
N ALA A 206 -12.85 9.22 -10.61
CA ALA A 206 -12.13 8.45 -9.61
C ALA A 206 -11.02 7.60 -10.23
N PHE A 207 -9.95 7.43 -9.49
CA PHE A 207 -8.91 6.44 -9.74
C PHE A 207 -9.47 5.03 -9.48
N VAL A 208 -9.33 4.16 -10.45
CA VAL A 208 -9.78 2.76 -10.41
C VAL A 208 -8.59 1.87 -10.66
N LEU A 209 -8.22 1.06 -9.68
CA LEU A 209 -7.21 0.02 -9.85
C LEU A 209 -7.83 -1.17 -10.58
N GLU A 210 -7.04 -1.85 -11.41
CA GLU A 210 -7.47 -3.08 -12.08
C GLU A 210 -7.91 -4.13 -11.06
N SER A 211 -9.05 -4.77 -11.33
CA SER A 211 -9.56 -5.83 -10.46
C SER A 211 -8.72 -7.11 -10.56
N LYS A 212 -8.73 -7.93 -9.48
CA LYS A 212 -8.08 -9.27 -9.51
C LYS A 212 -8.64 -10.15 -10.65
N ASP A 213 -9.92 -9.99 -10.96
CA ASP A 213 -10.59 -10.76 -12.03
C ASP A 213 -10.12 -10.30 -13.42
N ASP A 214 -9.98 -8.99 -13.66
CA ASP A 214 -9.43 -8.45 -14.91
C ASP A 214 -7.96 -8.87 -15.09
N MET A 215 -7.16 -8.86 -14.03
CA MET A 215 -5.79 -9.36 -14.05
C MET A 215 -5.74 -10.84 -14.45
N LYS A 216 -6.59 -11.68 -13.85
CA LYS A 216 -6.72 -13.11 -14.20
C LYS A 216 -7.16 -13.30 -15.65
N ALA A 217 -8.10 -12.50 -16.13
CA ALA A 217 -8.58 -12.57 -17.51
C ALA A 217 -7.49 -12.31 -18.57
N ARG A 218 -6.47 -11.50 -18.22
CA ARG A 218 -5.28 -11.29 -19.08
C ARG A 218 -4.08 -12.17 -18.74
N GLY A 219 -4.28 -13.23 -17.92
CA GLY A 219 -3.25 -14.23 -17.61
C GLY A 219 -2.24 -13.81 -16.54
N VAL A 220 -2.56 -12.78 -15.74
CA VAL A 220 -1.71 -12.32 -14.63
C VAL A 220 -2.27 -12.83 -13.32
N GLY A 221 -1.39 -13.35 -12.46
CA GLY A 221 -1.78 -13.83 -11.13
C GLY A 221 -2.26 -12.72 -10.19
N SER A 222 -2.90 -13.13 -9.10
CA SER A 222 -3.27 -12.22 -8.02
C SER A 222 -2.00 -11.60 -7.40
N PRO A 223 -1.97 -10.29 -7.12
CA PRO A 223 -0.83 -9.62 -6.52
C PRO A 223 -0.87 -9.71 -4.98
N ASP A 224 -0.94 -10.94 -4.44
CA ASP A 224 -1.21 -11.19 -3.01
C ASP A 224 -0.13 -10.58 -2.10
N ASP A 225 1.13 -10.60 -2.54
CA ASP A 225 2.26 -10.04 -1.80
C ASP A 225 2.21 -8.49 -1.79
N ALA A 226 1.87 -7.90 -2.92
CA ALA A 226 1.70 -6.46 -3.04
C ALA A 226 0.40 -5.97 -2.37
N ASP A 227 -0.69 -6.74 -2.42
CA ASP A 227 -1.93 -6.43 -1.69
C ASP A 227 -1.69 -6.44 -0.17
N ALA A 228 -0.96 -7.43 0.36
CA ALA A 228 -0.57 -7.46 1.78
C ALA A 228 0.27 -6.25 2.18
N LEU A 229 1.17 -5.77 1.30
CA LEU A 229 1.92 -4.53 1.55
C LEU A 229 1.00 -3.31 1.48
N ALA A 230 0.08 -3.25 0.50
CA ALA A 230 -0.86 -2.14 0.35
C ALA A 230 -1.77 -2.00 1.59
N MET A 231 -2.17 -3.11 2.21
CA MET A 231 -2.96 -3.10 3.45
C MET A 231 -2.27 -2.36 4.59
N THR A 232 -0.93 -2.27 4.61
CA THR A 232 -0.21 -1.46 5.61
C THR A 232 -0.46 0.05 5.46
N PHE A 233 -1.18 0.46 4.41
CA PHE A 233 -1.61 1.83 4.12
C PHE A 233 -3.12 2.04 4.27
N TYR A 234 -3.81 1.13 4.97
CA TYR A 234 -5.27 1.15 5.19
C TYR A 234 -5.74 2.43 5.85
N SER A 235 -5.00 2.95 6.82
CA SER A 235 -5.30 4.21 7.51
C SER A 235 -4.06 5.10 7.57
N ASP A 236 -4.24 6.34 8.04
CA ASP A 236 -3.15 7.30 8.23
C ASP A 236 -2.18 6.95 9.38
N LEU A 237 -2.19 5.70 9.86
CA LEU A 237 -1.24 5.20 10.87
C LEU A 237 0.22 5.42 10.48
N TRP A 238 0.52 5.50 9.19
CA TRP A 238 1.85 5.80 8.68
C TRP A 238 2.25 7.27 8.88
N MET A 239 1.30 8.19 9.10
CA MET A 239 1.52 9.62 9.33
C MET A 239 1.51 10.01 10.83
N ARG A 240 1.22 9.09 11.73
CA ARG A 240 1.02 9.41 13.16
C ARG A 240 2.26 9.92 13.90
N ARG A 241 3.46 9.81 13.34
CA ARG A 241 4.69 10.35 13.95
C ARG A 241 5.47 11.16 12.93
N ASN A 242 5.20 12.44 12.85
CA ASN A 242 6.03 13.53 12.32
C ASN A 242 7.00 13.23 11.17
N TYR A 243 6.64 12.33 10.24
CA TYR A 243 7.38 12.20 9.01
C TYR A 243 6.95 13.33 8.06
N VAL A 244 7.71 14.42 8.06
CA VAL A 244 7.65 15.46 7.03
C VAL A 244 8.67 15.04 5.96
N PRO A 245 8.25 14.68 4.72
CA PRO A 245 9.20 14.44 3.64
C PRO A 245 10.12 15.67 3.50
N GLU A 246 11.42 15.47 3.35
CA GLU A 246 12.39 16.58 3.20
C GLU A 246 12.02 17.61 2.12
N HIS A 247 11.21 17.20 1.13
CA HIS A 247 10.69 18.08 0.08
C HIS A 247 9.58 19.03 0.54
N ALA A 248 8.94 18.78 1.69
CA ALA A 248 7.98 19.71 2.26
C ALA A 248 8.65 20.77 3.15
N ALA A 249 9.85 20.50 3.65
CA ALA A 249 10.63 21.47 4.44
C ALA A 249 11.19 22.62 3.59
N GLY A 250 11.36 22.41 2.29
CA GLY A 250 11.84 23.45 1.36
C GLY A 250 10.81 24.52 0.97
N ALA A 251 9.53 24.31 1.26
CA ALA A 251 8.46 25.26 0.93
C ALA A 251 8.16 26.27 2.05
N ALA A 252 8.58 26.00 3.28
CA ALA A 252 8.24 26.82 4.46
C ALA A 252 9.26 27.93 4.79
N THR A 253 10.41 28.01 4.08
CA THR A 253 11.49 28.94 4.42
C THR A 253 11.65 30.13 3.48
N ARG A 254 10.60 30.49 2.70
CA ARG A 254 10.64 31.67 1.82
C ARG A 254 9.54 32.67 2.11
N HIS A 255 9.33 33.06 3.34
CA HIS A 255 8.60 34.28 3.66
C HIS A 255 8.89 34.67 5.11
N VAL A 256 10.04 35.22 5.39
CA VAL A 256 10.27 36.30 6.39
C VAL A 256 11.69 36.81 6.19
N THR A 257 11.88 37.77 5.30
CA THR A 257 12.80 38.89 5.41
C THR A 257 12.48 39.79 4.23
N ASP A 258 11.74 40.85 4.52
CA ASP A 258 11.96 42.20 4.01
C ASP A 258 10.79 43.07 4.50
N ALA A 259 11.02 43.76 5.60
CA ALA A 259 10.52 45.12 5.89
C ALA A 259 11.37 45.70 7.01
#